data_1dcc3a332b7eceb161cb3343bba89c5b
#
_entry.id   1dcc3a332b7eceb161cb3343bba89c5b
#
_cell.length_a   1.000
_cell.length_b   1.000
_cell.length_c   1.000
_cell.angle_alpha   90.00
_cell.angle_beta   90.00
_cell.angle_gamma   90.00
#
_symmetry.space_group_name_H-M   'P 1'
#
loop_
_entity.id
_entity.type
_entity.pdbx_description
1 polymer ?
#
loop_
_entity_poly.entity_id
_entity_poly.type
_entity_poly.pdbx_seq_one_letter_code
_entity_poly.pdbx_strand_id
1 'polypeptide(L)'
;MSLTVVGSIAFDSVRTPFGERERMLGGSAVHFALAAGFFTDVHMVGPVGDDFGDEHTDLLDTRGIDTSDIERVAGGKTFFWRGHYEHDLNVAHTDDTQLGVFAEFKPKLSEASSGADVLFLGNIQPDLQRQVRAQCAAARLAALDSMNLWIETARESLLAAIAEVDCVVLNDAEVRMLTDEPNLARAARALMKLGPSVVVAKRGEYGAALFEDDRFFALPGMPLEEVKDPTGAGDSFAGGFLGYLDGNCPDLDPAGLRLAMAYGTVLASFNVEEFGTERVSSLRRDEIEARFAELKAMTHLGDA
;
A
#
# COMPACT_ATOMS: atom_id res chain seq x y z
N MET A 1 3.11 -17.26 9.90
CA MET A 1 2.64 -15.86 9.74
C MET A 1 2.54 -15.63 8.26
N SER A 2 1.42 -15.13 7.79
CA SER A 2 1.21 -14.84 6.37
C SER A 2 0.29 -13.64 6.22
N LEU A 3 0.48 -12.93 5.13
CA LEU A 3 -0.25 -11.72 4.81
C LEU A 3 -0.95 -11.89 3.46
N THR A 4 -2.22 -11.52 3.38
CA THR A 4 -2.97 -11.47 2.11
C THR A 4 -3.17 -10.03 1.69
N VAL A 5 -2.83 -9.72 0.44
CA VAL A 5 -3.17 -8.46 -0.21
C VAL A 5 -4.17 -8.68 -1.32
N VAL A 6 -5.25 -7.89 -1.31
CA VAL A 6 -6.23 -7.83 -2.41
C VAL A 6 -6.24 -6.44 -2.98
N GLY A 7 -5.91 -6.30 -4.25
CA GLY A 7 -5.76 -5.00 -4.91
C GLY A 7 -5.66 -5.11 -6.42
N SER A 8 -5.36 -3.99 -7.07
CA SER A 8 -5.10 -3.97 -8.50
C SER A 8 -3.75 -4.61 -8.84
N ILE A 9 -3.75 -5.45 -9.87
CA ILE A 9 -2.58 -5.87 -10.62
C ILE A 9 -2.71 -5.14 -11.96
N ALA A 10 -1.75 -4.30 -12.30
CA ALA A 10 -1.91 -3.34 -13.38
C ALA A 10 -0.68 -3.21 -14.25
N PHE A 11 -0.89 -2.57 -15.41
CA PHE A 11 0.19 -1.92 -16.15
C PHE A 11 0.04 -0.41 -16.01
N ASP A 12 1.12 0.25 -15.60
CA ASP A 12 1.14 1.70 -15.41
C ASP A 12 2.01 2.36 -16.49
N SER A 13 1.55 3.51 -16.99
CA SER A 13 2.36 4.40 -17.83
C SER A 13 2.48 5.75 -17.12
N VAL A 14 3.69 6.15 -16.81
CA VAL A 14 3.95 7.30 -15.94
C VAL A 14 4.89 8.28 -16.63
N ARG A 15 4.51 9.56 -16.59
CA ARG A 15 5.36 10.68 -16.99
C ARG A 15 5.60 11.60 -15.80
N THR A 16 6.87 11.92 -15.55
CA THR A 16 7.30 12.86 -14.51
C THR A 16 8.27 13.89 -15.13
N PRO A 17 8.68 14.95 -14.42
CA PRO A 17 9.74 15.84 -14.87
C PRO A 17 11.09 15.15 -15.15
N PHE A 18 11.27 13.92 -14.68
CA PHE A 18 12.51 13.15 -14.79
C PHE A 18 12.49 12.09 -15.90
N GLY A 19 11.36 11.91 -16.58
CA GLY A 19 11.22 10.99 -17.69
C GLY A 19 9.83 10.41 -17.86
N GLU A 20 9.74 9.42 -18.74
CA GLU A 20 8.51 8.72 -19.06
C GLU A 20 8.78 7.24 -19.26
N ARG A 21 7.89 6.40 -18.79
CA ARG A 21 7.88 4.95 -19.04
C ARG A 21 6.46 4.50 -19.34
N GLU A 22 6.37 3.60 -20.29
CA GLU A 22 5.09 3.03 -20.70
C GLU A 22 4.97 1.57 -20.28
N ARG A 23 3.79 1.20 -19.86
CA ARG A 23 3.35 -0.18 -19.65
C ARG A 23 4.27 -0.99 -18.72
N MET A 24 4.56 -0.44 -17.58
CA MET A 24 5.32 -1.11 -16.52
C MET A 24 4.39 -1.96 -15.65
N LEU A 25 4.92 -3.03 -15.06
CA LEU A 25 4.23 -3.75 -14.00
C LEU A 25 3.99 -2.81 -12.82
N GLY A 26 2.75 -2.75 -12.35
CA GLY A 26 2.29 -1.86 -11.29
C GLY A 26 0.98 -2.35 -10.65
N GLY A 27 0.27 -1.41 -10.06
CA GLY A 27 -0.95 -1.68 -9.28
C GLY A 27 -0.68 -1.85 -7.80
N SER A 28 -1.70 -1.53 -6.98
CA SER A 28 -1.58 -1.48 -5.52
C SER A 28 -1.14 -2.80 -4.90
N ALA A 29 -1.67 -3.94 -5.37
CA ALA A 29 -1.28 -5.25 -4.84
C ALA A 29 0.19 -5.60 -5.15
N VAL A 30 0.70 -5.21 -6.33
CA VAL A 30 2.07 -5.54 -6.75
C VAL A 30 3.10 -4.76 -5.94
N HIS A 31 2.95 -3.42 -5.87
CA HIS A 31 3.87 -2.57 -5.08
C HIS A 31 3.87 -2.98 -3.60
N PHE A 32 2.68 -3.24 -3.06
CA PHE A 32 2.53 -3.74 -1.69
C PHE A 32 3.24 -5.06 -1.49
N ALA A 33 2.96 -6.08 -2.33
CA ALA A 33 3.48 -7.43 -2.17
C ALA A 33 5.00 -7.47 -2.26
N LEU A 34 5.60 -6.76 -3.22
CA LEU A 34 7.05 -6.65 -3.37
C LEU A 34 7.73 -6.06 -2.13
N ALA A 35 7.09 -5.08 -1.48
CA ALA A 35 7.60 -4.49 -0.26
C ALA A 35 7.38 -5.38 0.98
N ALA A 36 6.21 -6.00 1.12
CA ALA A 36 5.88 -6.88 2.25
C ALA A 36 6.68 -8.18 2.25
N GLY A 37 6.99 -8.73 1.07
CA GLY A 37 7.73 -9.97 0.88
C GLY A 37 9.16 -9.97 1.44
N PHE A 38 9.69 -8.83 1.87
CA PHE A 38 10.93 -8.78 2.64
C PHE A 38 10.78 -9.26 4.10
N PHE A 39 9.56 -9.33 4.60
CA PHE A 39 9.31 -9.56 6.02
C PHE A 39 8.46 -10.79 6.34
N THR A 40 7.58 -11.18 5.42
CA THR A 40 6.61 -12.26 5.62
C THR A 40 6.22 -12.94 4.32
N ASP A 41 5.56 -14.09 4.40
CA ASP A 41 4.95 -14.75 3.24
C ASP A 41 3.72 -13.95 2.79
N VAL A 42 3.61 -13.70 1.49
CA VAL A 42 2.55 -12.85 0.91
C VAL A 42 1.72 -13.64 -0.09
N HIS A 43 0.40 -13.66 0.10
CA HIS A 43 -0.58 -14.14 -0.87
C HIS A 43 -1.17 -12.95 -1.62
N MET A 44 -1.02 -12.92 -2.94
CA MET A 44 -1.52 -11.83 -3.78
C MET A 44 -2.78 -12.24 -4.54
N VAL A 45 -3.84 -11.45 -4.39
CA VAL A 45 -5.16 -11.71 -4.99
C VAL A 45 -5.57 -10.55 -5.88
N GLY A 46 -5.85 -10.86 -7.14
CA GLY A 46 -6.33 -9.87 -8.13
C GLY A 46 -6.50 -10.51 -9.50
N PRO A 47 -7.24 -9.87 -10.44
CA PRO A 47 -7.44 -10.41 -11.77
C PRO A 47 -6.41 -9.86 -12.76
N VAL A 48 -6.03 -10.68 -13.74
CA VAL A 48 -5.22 -10.29 -14.89
C VAL A 48 -5.81 -10.82 -16.19
N GLY A 49 -5.54 -10.14 -17.30
CA GLY A 49 -5.95 -10.57 -18.64
C GLY A 49 -4.89 -11.40 -19.37
N ASP A 50 -5.16 -11.70 -20.65
CA ASP A 50 -4.26 -12.47 -21.52
C ASP A 50 -2.93 -11.77 -21.82
N ASP A 51 -2.86 -10.47 -21.56
CA ASP A 51 -1.67 -9.65 -21.76
C ASP A 51 -0.71 -9.63 -20.57
N PHE A 52 -1.03 -10.35 -19.49
CA PHE A 52 -0.15 -10.54 -18.35
C PHE A 52 0.72 -11.78 -18.58
N GLY A 53 1.94 -11.55 -19.06
CA GLY A 53 2.89 -12.61 -19.41
C GLY A 53 3.46 -13.34 -18.21
N ASP A 54 4.08 -14.50 -18.50
CA ASP A 54 4.69 -15.35 -17.47
C ASP A 54 5.89 -14.64 -16.81
N GLU A 55 6.57 -13.72 -17.52
CA GLU A 55 7.67 -12.92 -17.00
C GLU A 55 7.29 -12.12 -15.75
N HIS A 56 6.04 -11.67 -15.65
CA HIS A 56 5.55 -10.94 -14.48
C HIS A 56 5.26 -11.89 -13.31
N THR A 57 4.71 -13.06 -13.59
CA THR A 57 4.50 -14.10 -12.58
C THR A 57 5.84 -14.61 -12.06
N ASP A 58 6.80 -14.90 -12.95
CA ASP A 58 8.15 -15.37 -12.59
C ASP A 58 8.88 -14.36 -11.70
N LEU A 59 8.71 -13.05 -11.96
CA LEU A 59 9.28 -12.00 -11.11
C LEU A 59 8.69 -12.07 -9.70
N LEU A 60 7.37 -12.17 -9.56
CA LEU A 60 6.68 -12.26 -8.29
C LEU A 60 7.05 -13.52 -7.52
N ASP A 61 7.06 -14.67 -8.19
CA ASP A 61 7.43 -15.96 -7.61
C ASP A 61 8.90 -15.96 -7.14
N THR A 62 9.81 -15.36 -7.91
CA THR A 62 11.22 -15.19 -7.52
C THR A 62 11.38 -14.36 -6.25
N ARG A 63 10.43 -13.46 -5.99
CA ARG A 63 10.35 -12.64 -4.76
C ARG A 63 9.61 -13.33 -3.62
N GLY A 64 9.19 -14.59 -3.80
CA GLY A 64 8.52 -15.41 -2.80
C GLY A 64 7.05 -15.01 -2.56
N ILE A 65 6.43 -14.34 -3.54
CA ILE A 65 5.02 -13.94 -3.47
C ILE A 65 4.19 -15.09 -4.04
N ASP A 66 3.20 -15.56 -3.27
CA ASP A 66 2.26 -16.57 -3.74
C ASP A 66 1.25 -15.95 -4.71
N THR A 67 1.31 -16.37 -5.97
CA THR A 67 0.49 -15.89 -7.09
C THR A 67 -0.67 -16.84 -7.44
N SER A 68 -0.93 -17.85 -6.61
CA SER A 68 -1.94 -18.90 -6.89
C SER A 68 -3.37 -18.37 -6.95
N ASP A 69 -3.67 -17.26 -6.27
CA ASP A 69 -4.98 -16.59 -6.27
C ASP A 69 -5.06 -15.43 -7.28
N ILE A 70 -4.12 -15.34 -8.23
CA ILE A 70 -4.26 -14.45 -9.38
C ILE A 70 -5.23 -15.07 -10.38
N GLU A 71 -6.39 -14.44 -10.57
CA GLU A 71 -7.40 -14.87 -11.53
C GLU A 71 -6.99 -14.48 -12.96
N ARG A 72 -6.70 -15.46 -13.82
CA ARG A 72 -6.45 -15.22 -15.26
C ARG A 72 -7.76 -15.27 -16.05
N VAL A 73 -8.19 -14.12 -16.57
CA VAL A 73 -9.45 -13.96 -17.29
C VAL A 73 -9.19 -13.99 -18.79
N ALA A 74 -9.56 -15.11 -19.43
CA ALA A 74 -9.36 -15.33 -20.87
C ALA A 74 -10.15 -14.30 -21.72
N GLY A 75 -9.53 -13.81 -22.79
CA GLY A 75 -10.11 -12.80 -23.69
C GLY A 75 -10.10 -11.37 -23.14
N GLY A 76 -9.65 -11.17 -21.92
CA GLY A 76 -9.62 -9.87 -21.26
C GLY A 76 -8.26 -9.18 -21.32
N LYS A 77 -8.23 -7.91 -20.90
CA LYS A 77 -7.02 -7.11 -20.73
C LYS A 77 -6.82 -6.81 -19.26
N THR A 78 -5.57 -6.85 -18.82
CA THR A 78 -5.17 -6.40 -17.48
C THR A 78 -5.51 -4.92 -17.28
N PHE A 79 -5.80 -4.54 -16.05
CA PHE A 79 -6.02 -3.14 -15.67
C PHE A 79 -4.85 -2.28 -16.15
N PHE A 80 -5.16 -1.12 -16.71
CA PHE A 80 -4.17 -0.16 -17.17
C PHE A 80 -4.47 1.22 -16.63
N TRP A 81 -3.43 1.88 -16.12
CA TRP A 81 -3.48 3.26 -15.69
C TRP A 81 -2.39 4.08 -16.39
N ARG A 82 -2.75 5.30 -16.80
CA ARG A 82 -1.81 6.29 -17.29
C ARG A 82 -1.97 7.56 -16.50
N GLY A 83 -0.87 8.12 -16.04
CA GLY A 83 -0.88 9.39 -15.34
C GLY A 83 0.44 10.15 -15.45
N HIS A 84 0.40 11.36 -14.94
CA HIS A 84 1.59 12.18 -14.87
C HIS A 84 1.70 12.94 -13.56
N TYR A 85 2.91 13.36 -13.26
CA TYR A 85 3.25 14.23 -12.16
C TYR A 85 3.91 15.49 -12.70
N GLU A 86 3.58 16.64 -12.12
CA GLU A 86 4.18 17.92 -12.42
C GLU A 86 5.30 18.23 -11.41
N HIS A 87 5.49 19.51 -11.04
CA HIS A 87 6.50 19.90 -10.04
C HIS A 87 6.18 19.40 -8.65
N ASP A 88 4.90 19.27 -8.29
CA ASP A 88 4.47 18.62 -7.06
C ASP A 88 4.31 17.13 -7.29
N LEU A 89 5.33 16.38 -6.92
CA LEU A 89 5.35 14.92 -7.05
C LEU A 89 4.41 14.19 -6.07
N ASN A 90 3.74 14.91 -5.17
CA ASN A 90 2.72 14.33 -4.29
C ASN A 90 1.33 14.28 -4.95
N VAL A 91 1.16 14.93 -6.10
CA VAL A 91 -0.14 15.01 -6.80
C VAL A 91 -0.09 14.25 -8.11
N ALA A 92 -0.75 13.09 -8.15
CA ALA A 92 -0.93 12.32 -9.37
C ALA A 92 -2.09 12.88 -10.21
N HIS A 93 -1.84 13.09 -11.50
CA HIS A 93 -2.87 13.44 -12.48
C HIS A 93 -3.17 12.22 -13.35
N THR A 94 -4.42 11.77 -13.36
CA THR A 94 -4.85 10.64 -14.19
C THR A 94 -5.18 11.11 -15.61
N ASP A 95 -4.50 10.53 -16.59
CA ASP A 95 -4.74 10.80 -18.01
C ASP A 95 -5.68 9.77 -18.64
N ASP A 96 -5.55 8.48 -18.27
CA ASP A 96 -6.38 7.37 -18.76
C ASP A 96 -6.50 6.25 -17.72
N THR A 97 -7.65 5.60 -17.69
CA THR A 97 -7.88 4.42 -16.85
C THR A 97 -8.71 3.40 -17.62
N GLN A 98 -8.15 2.22 -17.83
CA GLN A 98 -8.82 1.10 -18.48
C GLN A 98 -8.97 -0.04 -17.48
N LEU A 99 -10.15 -0.23 -16.94
CA LEU A 99 -10.38 -1.23 -15.89
C LEU A 99 -10.12 -2.66 -16.37
N GLY A 100 -10.32 -2.96 -17.68
CA GLY A 100 -10.11 -4.29 -18.21
C GLY A 100 -10.90 -5.35 -17.42
N VAL A 101 -10.23 -6.46 -17.11
CA VAL A 101 -10.83 -7.56 -16.33
C VAL A 101 -11.18 -7.17 -14.89
N PHE A 102 -10.61 -6.09 -14.39
CA PHE A 102 -10.87 -5.60 -13.04
C PHE A 102 -12.31 -5.05 -12.88
N ALA A 103 -12.95 -4.62 -13.96
CA ALA A 103 -14.33 -4.09 -13.95
C ALA A 103 -15.36 -5.11 -13.43
N GLU A 104 -15.14 -6.40 -13.70
CA GLU A 104 -16.03 -7.50 -13.32
C GLU A 104 -15.45 -8.37 -12.20
N PHE A 105 -14.36 -7.91 -11.58
CA PHE A 105 -13.67 -8.68 -10.55
C PHE A 105 -14.56 -8.98 -9.35
N LYS A 106 -14.62 -10.25 -8.97
CA LYS A 106 -15.34 -10.75 -7.81
C LYS A 106 -14.37 -11.60 -6.97
N PRO A 107 -13.72 -11.00 -5.98
CA PRO A 107 -12.66 -11.67 -5.23
C PRO A 107 -13.17 -12.94 -4.56
N LYS A 108 -12.50 -14.05 -4.88
CA LYS A 108 -12.67 -15.35 -4.21
C LYS A 108 -11.30 -15.76 -3.71
N LEU A 109 -11.18 -15.90 -2.41
CA LEU A 109 -9.93 -16.25 -1.77
C LEU A 109 -9.87 -17.77 -1.56
N SER A 110 -8.70 -18.36 -1.79
CA SER A 110 -8.40 -19.73 -1.36
C SER A 110 -8.43 -19.84 0.17
N GLU A 111 -8.35 -21.08 0.67
CA GLU A 111 -8.24 -21.32 2.11
C GLU A 111 -6.93 -20.70 2.67
N ALA A 112 -5.83 -20.74 1.91
CA ALA A 112 -4.57 -20.13 2.29
C ALA A 112 -4.69 -18.60 2.43
N SER A 113 -5.20 -17.92 1.40
CA SER A 113 -5.37 -16.46 1.45
C SER A 113 -6.41 -16.00 2.47
N SER A 114 -7.52 -16.72 2.62
CA SER A 114 -8.55 -16.36 3.61
C SER A 114 -8.16 -16.63 5.06
N GLY A 115 -7.19 -17.54 5.27
CA GLY A 115 -6.64 -17.90 6.57
C GLY A 115 -5.42 -17.09 7.02
N ALA A 116 -5.00 -16.08 6.26
CA ALA A 116 -3.84 -15.26 6.61
C ALA A 116 -4.04 -14.47 7.90
N ASP A 117 -2.94 -14.26 8.63
CA ASP A 117 -2.92 -13.52 9.90
C ASP A 117 -3.19 -12.04 9.71
N VAL A 118 -2.70 -11.47 8.60
CA VAL A 118 -2.86 -10.05 8.24
C VAL A 118 -3.53 -9.93 6.88
N LEU A 119 -4.50 -9.03 6.79
CA LEU A 119 -5.20 -8.68 5.55
C LEU A 119 -4.93 -7.22 5.18
N PHE A 120 -4.50 -6.99 3.94
CA PHE A 120 -4.48 -5.65 3.35
C PHE A 120 -5.48 -5.53 2.21
N LEU A 121 -6.39 -4.58 2.35
CA LEU A 121 -7.37 -4.17 1.36
C LEU A 121 -6.80 -2.97 0.60
N GLY A 122 -6.15 -3.25 -0.54
CA GLY A 122 -5.58 -2.21 -1.39
C GLY A 122 -6.66 -1.30 -1.98
N ASN A 123 -6.23 -0.30 -2.72
CA ASN A 123 -7.10 0.69 -3.34
C ASN A 123 -7.99 0.07 -4.43
N ILE A 124 -9.15 -0.46 -4.03
CA ILE A 124 -10.21 -1.00 -4.88
C ILE A 124 -11.57 -0.47 -4.43
N GLN A 125 -12.63 -0.80 -5.19
CA GLN A 125 -14.00 -0.40 -4.86
C GLN A 125 -14.37 -0.87 -3.44
N PRO A 126 -14.92 0.02 -2.57
CA PRO A 126 -15.11 -0.27 -1.14
C PRO A 126 -16.01 -1.46 -0.82
N ASP A 127 -17.04 -1.74 -1.65
CA ASP A 127 -17.88 -2.92 -1.44
C ASP A 127 -17.12 -4.23 -1.70
N LEU A 128 -16.12 -4.21 -2.62
CA LEU A 128 -15.23 -5.36 -2.81
C LEU A 128 -14.29 -5.53 -1.60
N GLN A 129 -13.78 -4.43 -1.04
CA GLN A 129 -12.98 -4.48 0.19
C GLN A 129 -13.76 -5.15 1.32
N ARG A 130 -15.04 -4.81 1.52
CA ARG A 130 -15.92 -5.42 2.51
C ARG A 130 -16.20 -6.92 2.24
N GLN A 131 -16.41 -7.28 0.97
CA GLN A 131 -16.57 -8.68 0.57
C GLN A 131 -15.34 -9.53 0.89
N VAL A 132 -14.14 -8.98 0.67
CA VAL A 132 -12.87 -9.62 1.02
C VAL A 132 -12.72 -9.70 2.55
N ARG A 133 -12.98 -8.62 3.27
CA ARG A 133 -12.93 -8.61 4.75
C ARG A 133 -13.80 -9.69 5.37
N ALA A 134 -14.99 -9.90 4.82
CA ALA A 134 -15.91 -10.96 5.28
C ALA A 134 -15.34 -12.37 5.05
N GLN A 135 -14.56 -12.60 4.01
CA GLN A 135 -13.87 -13.88 3.76
C GLN A 135 -12.67 -14.11 4.69
N CYS A 136 -12.05 -13.05 5.18
CA CYS A 136 -10.89 -13.09 6.09
C CYS A 136 -11.26 -12.67 7.52
N ALA A 137 -12.42 -13.12 8.02
CA ALA A 137 -12.93 -12.69 9.32
C ALA A 137 -12.00 -13.03 10.51
N ALA A 138 -11.14 -14.03 10.37
CA ALA A 138 -10.20 -14.48 11.40
C ALA A 138 -8.87 -13.72 11.40
N ALA A 139 -8.61 -12.85 10.43
CA ALA A 139 -7.37 -12.05 10.40
C ALA A 139 -7.24 -11.23 11.68
N ARG A 140 -6.06 -11.33 12.35
CA ARG A 140 -5.76 -10.60 13.58
C ARG A 140 -5.56 -9.10 13.37
N LEU A 141 -5.25 -8.71 12.13
CA LEU A 141 -5.09 -7.33 11.69
C LEU A 141 -5.62 -7.19 10.28
N ALA A 142 -6.63 -6.36 10.10
CA ALA A 142 -7.11 -5.94 8.79
C ALA A 142 -6.79 -4.46 8.59
N ALA A 143 -6.18 -4.14 7.46
CA ALA A 143 -5.86 -2.76 7.09
C ALA A 143 -6.42 -2.41 5.72
N LEU A 144 -6.68 -1.13 5.50
CA LEU A 144 -7.29 -0.61 4.28
C LEU A 144 -6.55 0.63 3.77
N ASP A 145 -6.35 0.70 2.46
CA ASP A 145 -6.03 1.94 1.73
C ASP A 145 -7.19 2.34 0.81
N SER A 146 -7.21 3.58 0.36
CA SER A 146 -8.22 4.12 -0.52
C SER A 146 -7.65 5.28 -1.33
N MET A 147 -8.50 5.99 -2.08
CA MET A 147 -8.14 7.19 -2.81
C MET A 147 -9.32 8.17 -2.88
N ASN A 148 -9.01 9.41 -3.27
CA ASN A 148 -9.99 10.49 -3.44
C ASN A 148 -11.20 10.10 -4.30
N LEU A 149 -11.03 9.30 -5.36
CA LEU A 149 -12.12 8.82 -6.20
C LEU A 149 -13.24 8.16 -5.36
N TRP A 150 -12.87 7.27 -4.44
CA TRP A 150 -13.86 6.57 -3.60
C TRP A 150 -14.45 7.47 -2.52
N ILE A 151 -13.68 8.45 -2.05
CA ILE A 151 -14.18 9.47 -1.12
C ILE A 151 -15.26 10.32 -1.78
N GLU A 152 -15.12 10.63 -3.06
CA GLU A 152 -16.04 11.46 -3.83
C GLU A 152 -17.25 10.68 -4.35
N THR A 153 -17.05 9.43 -4.81
CA THR A 153 -18.05 8.67 -5.56
C THR A 153 -18.74 7.55 -4.77
N ALA A 154 -18.11 7.05 -3.70
CA ALA A 154 -18.59 5.89 -2.92
C ALA A 154 -18.38 6.06 -1.41
N ARG A 155 -18.51 7.31 -0.90
CA ARG A 155 -18.17 7.69 0.46
C ARG A 155 -18.85 6.82 1.53
N GLU A 156 -20.14 6.56 1.42
CA GLU A 156 -20.88 5.77 2.42
C GLU A 156 -20.35 4.33 2.49
N SER A 157 -20.09 3.72 1.33
CA SER A 157 -19.52 2.40 1.24
C SER A 157 -18.08 2.36 1.80
N LEU A 158 -17.27 3.40 1.54
CA LEU A 158 -15.92 3.51 2.09
C LEU A 158 -15.94 3.66 3.61
N LEU A 159 -16.81 4.49 4.17
CA LEU A 159 -16.95 4.63 5.62
C LEU A 159 -17.38 3.31 6.28
N ALA A 160 -18.27 2.54 5.61
CA ALA A 160 -18.64 1.21 6.07
C ALA A 160 -17.46 0.23 6.02
N ALA A 161 -16.61 0.28 4.96
CA ALA A 161 -15.40 -0.54 4.89
C ALA A 161 -14.38 -0.17 5.97
N ILE A 162 -14.18 1.12 6.23
CA ILE A 162 -13.31 1.63 7.30
C ILE A 162 -13.77 1.12 8.67
N ALA A 163 -15.07 1.04 8.91
CA ALA A 163 -15.61 0.55 10.19
C ALA A 163 -15.35 -0.96 10.44
N GLU A 164 -14.98 -1.71 9.43
CA GLU A 164 -14.74 -3.16 9.49
C GLU A 164 -13.25 -3.54 9.59
N VAL A 165 -12.33 -2.54 9.64
CA VAL A 165 -10.88 -2.77 9.71
C VAL A 165 -10.25 -2.18 10.98
N ASP A 166 -9.08 -2.69 11.32
CA ASP A 166 -8.32 -2.30 12.52
C ASP A 166 -7.39 -1.11 12.26
N CYS A 167 -6.93 -0.96 11.01
CA CYS A 167 -5.97 0.05 10.60
C CYS A 167 -6.39 0.69 9.26
N VAL A 168 -6.18 1.99 9.11
CA VAL A 168 -6.25 2.68 7.82
C VAL A 168 -4.91 3.32 7.49
N VAL A 169 -4.47 3.21 6.23
CA VAL A 169 -3.20 3.73 5.72
C VAL A 169 -3.51 4.66 4.55
N LEU A 170 -3.83 5.92 4.84
CA LEU A 170 -4.29 6.92 3.87
C LEU A 170 -3.29 8.06 3.73
N ASN A 171 -3.36 8.85 2.67
CA ASN A 171 -2.64 10.11 2.66
C ASN A 171 -3.35 11.17 3.53
N ASP A 172 -2.64 12.20 3.92
CA ASP A 172 -3.16 13.21 4.87
C ASP A 172 -4.28 14.08 4.28
N ALA A 173 -4.32 14.24 2.94
CA ALA A 173 -5.42 14.92 2.27
C ALA A 173 -6.70 14.06 2.30
N GLU A 174 -6.58 12.76 2.05
CA GLU A 174 -7.69 11.80 2.14
C GLU A 174 -8.27 11.72 3.55
N VAL A 175 -7.41 11.68 4.59
CA VAL A 175 -7.83 11.69 5.99
C VAL A 175 -8.67 12.94 6.31
N ARG A 176 -8.22 14.13 5.86
CA ARG A 176 -8.98 15.38 6.03
C ARG A 176 -10.28 15.39 5.23
N MET A 177 -10.24 14.93 3.99
CA MET A 177 -11.40 14.91 3.09
C MET A 177 -12.50 13.96 3.58
N LEU A 178 -12.11 12.77 4.09
CA LEU A 178 -13.04 11.81 4.68
C LEU A 178 -13.76 12.34 5.92
N THR A 179 -13.13 13.20 6.68
CA THR A 179 -13.65 13.67 7.97
C THR A 179 -14.18 15.10 7.94
N ASP A 180 -14.00 15.80 6.81
CA ASP A 180 -14.27 17.24 6.67
C ASP A 180 -13.59 18.08 7.77
N GLU A 181 -12.38 17.67 8.18
CA GLU A 181 -11.64 18.25 9.27
C GLU A 181 -10.23 18.67 8.83
N PRO A 182 -9.90 19.97 8.80
CA PRO A 182 -8.61 20.46 8.30
C PRO A 182 -7.41 20.14 9.22
N ASN A 183 -7.64 19.91 10.51
CA ASN A 183 -6.57 19.53 11.43
C ASN A 183 -6.35 18.02 11.42
N LEU A 184 -5.17 17.57 10.96
CA LEU A 184 -4.87 16.16 10.78
C LEU A 184 -5.06 15.31 12.06
N ALA A 185 -4.69 15.83 13.24
CA ALA A 185 -4.84 15.08 14.48
C ALA A 185 -6.32 14.89 14.87
N ARG A 186 -7.16 15.91 14.63
CA ARG A 186 -8.60 15.78 14.83
C ARG A 186 -9.25 14.88 13.79
N ALA A 187 -8.81 14.98 12.54
CA ALA A 187 -9.27 14.15 11.44
C ALA A 187 -8.97 12.66 11.70
N ALA A 188 -7.74 12.32 12.08
CA ALA A 188 -7.36 10.95 12.43
C ALA A 188 -8.20 10.40 13.61
N ARG A 189 -8.38 11.20 14.66
CA ARG A 189 -9.25 10.79 15.79
C ARG A 189 -10.73 10.66 15.41
N ALA A 190 -11.19 11.39 14.40
CA ALA A 190 -12.55 11.22 13.89
C ALA A 190 -12.67 9.89 13.12
N LEU A 191 -11.66 9.50 12.33
CA LEU A 191 -11.63 8.18 11.68
C LEU A 191 -11.58 7.04 12.71
N MET A 192 -10.77 7.15 13.76
CA MET A 192 -10.68 6.15 14.82
C MET A 192 -12.04 5.89 15.50
N LYS A 193 -12.90 6.89 15.59
CA LYS A 193 -14.26 6.72 16.14
C LYS A 193 -15.19 5.87 15.26
N LEU A 194 -14.83 5.62 14.02
CA LEU A 194 -15.60 4.79 13.09
C LEU A 194 -15.31 3.29 13.28
N GLY A 195 -14.12 2.93 13.79
CA GLY A 195 -13.74 1.53 13.99
C GLY A 195 -12.23 1.29 14.14
N PRO A 196 -11.38 1.87 13.28
CA PRO A 196 -9.94 1.60 13.34
C PRO A 196 -9.31 2.03 14.66
N SER A 197 -8.45 1.19 15.22
CA SER A 197 -7.62 1.53 16.38
C SER A 197 -6.33 2.26 15.97
N VAL A 198 -5.90 2.12 14.70
CA VAL A 198 -4.69 2.73 14.15
C VAL A 198 -5.02 3.51 12.88
N VAL A 199 -4.54 4.75 12.82
CA VAL A 199 -4.60 5.59 11.62
C VAL A 199 -3.19 6.00 11.24
N VAL A 200 -2.75 5.62 10.04
CA VAL A 200 -1.50 6.07 9.44
C VAL A 200 -1.82 7.08 8.35
N ALA A 201 -1.30 8.30 8.50
CA ALA A 201 -1.42 9.36 7.53
C ALA A 201 -0.09 9.57 6.79
N LYS A 202 -0.03 9.14 5.52
CA LYS A 202 1.12 9.34 4.61
C LYS A 202 1.16 10.81 4.20
N ARG A 203 2.35 11.41 4.12
CA ARG A 203 2.54 12.85 3.85
C ARG A 203 3.61 13.09 2.76
N GLY A 204 3.77 12.17 1.86
CA GLY A 204 4.75 12.22 0.79
C GLY A 204 6.18 12.41 1.31
N GLU A 205 6.91 13.38 0.77
CA GLU A 205 8.28 13.72 1.18
C GLU A 205 8.39 14.14 2.66
N TYR A 206 7.30 14.60 3.28
CA TYR A 206 7.26 14.97 4.70
C TYR A 206 7.11 13.76 5.63
N GLY A 207 7.08 12.54 5.10
CA GLY A 207 7.04 11.30 5.85
C GLY A 207 5.64 10.83 6.22
N ALA A 208 5.44 10.32 7.44
CA ALA A 208 4.16 9.78 7.88
C ALA A 208 3.89 10.05 9.35
N ALA A 209 2.61 10.06 9.72
CA ALA A 209 2.13 10.22 11.09
C ALA A 209 1.23 9.04 11.46
N LEU A 210 1.42 8.48 12.65
CA LEU A 210 0.64 7.39 13.24
C LEU A 210 -0.13 7.91 14.44
N PHE A 211 -1.40 7.56 14.49
CA PHE A 211 -2.30 7.81 15.60
C PHE A 211 -2.84 6.47 16.11
N GLU A 212 -2.69 6.25 17.41
CA GLU A 212 -3.12 5.04 18.11
C GLU A 212 -3.59 5.43 19.50
N ASP A 213 -4.82 5.19 19.87
CA ASP A 213 -5.44 5.71 21.09
C ASP A 213 -5.22 7.23 21.23
N ASP A 214 -4.67 7.67 22.36
CA ASP A 214 -4.26 9.06 22.59
C ASP A 214 -2.80 9.33 22.19
N ARG A 215 -2.10 8.34 21.63
CA ARG A 215 -0.69 8.42 21.24
C ARG A 215 -0.54 8.97 19.83
N PHE A 216 0.59 9.62 19.62
CA PHE A 216 1.01 10.14 18.33
C PHE A 216 2.48 9.81 18.10
N PHE A 217 2.80 9.39 16.89
CA PHE A 217 4.17 9.19 16.45
C PHE A 217 4.31 9.71 15.02
N ALA A 218 5.42 10.33 14.68
CA ALA A 218 5.69 10.77 13.32
C ALA A 218 7.15 10.55 12.97
N LEU A 219 7.39 10.21 11.71
CA LEU A 219 8.72 10.13 11.11
C LEU A 219 8.78 11.04 9.89
N PRO A 220 9.93 11.70 9.63
CA PRO A 220 10.18 12.35 8.35
C PRO A 220 10.32 11.32 7.24
N GLY A 221 10.14 11.74 5.99
CA GLY A 221 10.59 10.97 4.83
C GLY A 221 12.10 10.89 4.75
N MET A 222 12.63 9.95 3.97
CA MET A 222 14.05 9.94 3.59
C MET A 222 14.34 11.15 2.69
N PRO A 223 15.37 11.96 2.97
CA PRO A 223 15.72 13.10 2.15
C PRO A 223 16.46 12.64 0.88
N LEU A 224 15.71 12.33 -0.16
CA LEU A 224 16.25 11.90 -1.46
C LEU A 224 16.50 13.12 -2.36
N GLU A 225 17.65 13.16 -3.03
CA GLU A 225 17.98 14.19 -4.01
C GLU A 225 17.36 13.89 -5.39
N GLU A 226 17.11 12.60 -5.69
CA GLU A 226 16.52 12.16 -6.95
C GLU A 226 15.28 11.31 -6.67
N VAL A 227 14.14 11.75 -7.20
CA VAL A 227 12.86 11.06 -7.18
C VAL A 227 12.37 10.94 -8.61
N LYS A 228 12.34 9.73 -9.16
CA LYS A 228 11.94 9.51 -10.56
C LYS A 228 10.45 9.31 -10.74
N ASP A 229 9.85 8.43 -9.92
CA ASP A 229 8.44 8.04 -10.03
C ASP A 229 7.83 7.81 -8.64
N PRO A 230 6.90 8.64 -8.18
CA PRO A 230 6.24 8.46 -6.89
C PRO A 230 5.10 7.43 -6.90
N THR A 231 4.75 6.87 -8.08
CA THR A 231 3.68 5.87 -8.21
C THR A 231 3.98 4.62 -7.38
N GLY A 232 3.00 4.15 -6.62
CA GLY A 232 3.16 2.97 -5.78
C GLY A 232 3.95 3.18 -4.47
N ALA A 233 4.45 4.41 -4.20
CA ALA A 233 5.16 4.70 -2.95
C ALA A 233 4.27 4.47 -1.72
N GLY A 234 3.00 4.84 -1.81
CA GLY A 234 2.00 4.61 -0.77
C GLY A 234 1.75 3.13 -0.49
N ASP A 235 1.67 2.32 -1.55
CA ASP A 235 1.48 0.88 -1.46
C ASP A 235 2.75 0.19 -0.93
N SER A 236 3.92 0.62 -1.38
CA SER A 236 5.21 0.13 -0.86
C SER A 236 5.41 0.50 0.61
N PHE A 237 4.96 1.70 1.04
CA PHE A 237 4.91 2.05 2.45
C PHE A 237 4.01 1.09 3.23
N ALA A 238 2.78 0.86 2.76
CA ALA A 238 1.84 -0.04 3.43
C ALA A 238 2.38 -1.48 3.48
N GLY A 239 3.03 -1.95 2.40
CA GLY A 239 3.70 -3.25 2.34
C GLY A 239 4.82 -3.39 3.37
N GLY A 240 5.71 -2.41 3.45
CA GLY A 240 6.77 -2.38 4.46
C GLY A 240 6.23 -2.30 5.88
N PHE A 241 5.20 -1.50 6.11
CA PHE A 241 4.55 -1.34 7.41
C PHE A 241 3.86 -2.63 7.87
N LEU A 242 2.96 -3.18 7.08
CA LEU A 242 2.17 -4.37 7.46
C LEU A 242 3.01 -5.65 7.39
N GLY A 243 3.90 -5.77 6.41
CA GLY A 243 4.83 -6.90 6.32
C GLY A 243 5.72 -7.00 7.56
N TYR A 244 6.28 -5.86 8.01
CA TYR A 244 7.05 -5.83 9.25
C TYR A 244 6.20 -6.23 10.48
N LEU A 245 4.97 -5.72 10.59
CA LEU A 245 4.06 -6.08 11.69
C LEU A 245 3.72 -7.56 11.68
N ASP A 246 3.47 -8.15 10.51
CA ASP A 246 3.18 -9.57 10.44
C ASP A 246 4.39 -10.43 10.84
N GLY A 247 5.55 -10.16 10.26
CA GLY A 247 6.76 -10.97 10.50
C GLY A 247 7.42 -10.77 11.86
N ASN A 248 7.15 -9.66 12.58
CA ASN A 248 7.96 -9.28 13.76
C ASN A 248 7.16 -8.83 14.99
N CYS A 249 5.87 -8.49 14.85
CA CYS A 249 5.08 -7.87 15.93
C CYS A 249 3.71 -8.55 16.10
N PRO A 250 3.64 -9.74 16.67
CA PRO A 250 2.38 -10.46 16.83
C PRO A 250 1.37 -9.70 17.70
N ASP A 251 1.83 -8.94 18.69
CA ASP A 251 0.98 -8.26 19.68
C ASP A 251 0.66 -6.80 19.33
N LEU A 252 1.13 -6.29 18.17
CA LEU A 252 0.91 -4.92 17.69
C LEU A 252 1.23 -3.85 18.76
N ASP A 253 2.33 -4.03 19.50
CA ASP A 253 2.72 -3.08 20.53
C ASP A 253 3.19 -1.72 19.94
N PRO A 254 3.19 -0.65 20.74
CA PRO A 254 3.58 0.68 20.24
C PRO A 254 5.02 0.79 19.71
N ALA A 255 5.94 -0.03 20.19
CA ALA A 255 7.32 -0.05 19.71
C ALA A 255 7.38 -0.72 18.33
N GLY A 256 6.67 -1.83 18.16
CA GLY A 256 6.50 -2.50 16.87
C GLY A 256 5.85 -1.61 15.81
N LEU A 257 4.80 -0.88 16.16
CA LEU A 257 4.16 0.09 15.27
C LEU A 257 5.13 1.19 14.79
N ARG A 258 6.00 1.69 15.67
CA ARG A 258 7.01 2.70 15.30
C ARG A 258 8.07 2.13 14.36
N LEU A 259 8.54 0.90 14.62
CA LEU A 259 9.48 0.22 13.74
C LEU A 259 8.85 -0.08 12.37
N ALA A 260 7.60 -0.52 12.36
CA ALA A 260 6.85 -0.73 11.13
C ALA A 260 6.74 0.56 10.30
N MET A 261 6.43 1.70 10.94
CA MET A 261 6.45 3.01 10.28
C MET A 261 7.81 3.32 9.65
N ALA A 262 8.91 2.99 10.32
CA ALA A 262 10.25 3.22 9.79
C ALA A 262 10.53 2.33 8.57
N TYR A 263 10.20 1.04 8.62
CA TYR A 263 10.37 0.15 7.48
C TYR A 263 9.45 0.52 6.31
N GLY A 264 8.21 0.94 6.57
CA GLY A 264 7.32 1.50 5.54
C GLY A 264 7.94 2.72 4.86
N THR A 265 8.49 3.67 5.63
CA THR A 265 9.19 4.85 5.09
C THR A 265 10.40 4.46 4.26
N VAL A 266 11.19 3.50 4.70
CA VAL A 266 12.37 2.99 3.98
C VAL A 266 11.96 2.35 2.66
N LEU A 267 10.96 1.47 2.64
CA LEU A 267 10.50 0.80 1.40
C LEU A 267 9.92 1.81 0.40
N ALA A 268 9.10 2.76 0.87
CA ALA A 268 8.58 3.84 0.03
C ALA A 268 9.70 4.69 -0.57
N SER A 269 10.77 4.96 0.17
CA SER A 269 11.91 5.74 -0.32
C SER A 269 12.70 5.02 -1.42
N PHE A 270 12.76 3.71 -1.42
CA PHE A 270 13.34 2.95 -2.52
C PHE A 270 12.42 2.93 -3.74
N ASN A 271 11.11 2.80 -3.54
CA ASN A 271 10.16 2.77 -4.66
C ASN A 271 10.33 3.98 -5.59
N VAL A 272 10.52 5.17 -5.05
CA VAL A 272 10.54 6.41 -5.83
C VAL A 272 11.85 6.66 -6.59
N GLU A 273 12.90 5.85 -6.38
CA GLU A 273 14.21 6.00 -7.04
C GLU A 273 14.22 5.57 -8.51
N GLU A 274 13.30 4.68 -8.90
CA GLU A 274 13.15 4.19 -10.28
C GLU A 274 11.67 4.16 -10.70
N PHE A 275 11.44 4.01 -12.00
CA PHE A 275 10.08 3.91 -12.54
C PHE A 275 9.43 2.55 -12.19
N GLY A 276 8.14 2.60 -11.86
CA GLY A 276 7.35 1.41 -11.57
C GLY A 276 7.94 0.55 -10.44
N THR A 277 8.05 -0.75 -10.66
CA THR A 277 8.54 -1.70 -9.66
C THR A 277 10.03 -2.03 -9.76
N GLU A 278 10.78 -1.41 -10.69
CA GLU A 278 12.16 -1.78 -11.01
C GLU A 278 13.09 -1.79 -9.79
N ARG A 279 13.01 -0.74 -8.97
CA ARG A 279 13.89 -0.62 -7.81
C ARG A 279 13.56 -1.61 -6.71
N VAL A 280 12.28 -1.72 -6.35
CA VAL A 280 11.84 -2.64 -5.27
C VAL A 280 12.04 -4.10 -5.68
N SER A 281 11.83 -4.44 -6.95
CA SER A 281 12.06 -5.79 -7.47
C SER A 281 13.53 -6.23 -7.41
N SER A 282 14.47 -5.30 -7.52
CA SER A 282 15.93 -5.59 -7.45
C SER A 282 16.55 -5.36 -6.08
N LEU A 283 15.77 -4.84 -5.11
CA LEU A 283 16.23 -4.45 -3.80
C LEU A 283 16.67 -5.66 -2.96
N ARG A 284 17.74 -5.47 -2.18
CA ARG A 284 18.27 -6.48 -1.26
C ARG A 284 18.05 -6.09 0.19
N ARG A 285 18.00 -7.09 1.06
CA ARG A 285 17.77 -6.91 2.49
C ARG A 285 18.84 -6.02 3.16
N ASP A 286 20.10 -6.16 2.76
CA ASP A 286 21.21 -5.37 3.31
C ASP A 286 21.08 -3.87 3.00
N GLU A 287 20.52 -3.51 1.85
CA GLU A 287 20.23 -2.12 1.50
C GLU A 287 19.10 -1.53 2.36
N ILE A 288 18.07 -2.33 2.65
CA ILE A 288 16.97 -1.93 3.55
C ILE A 288 17.50 -1.64 4.95
N GLU A 289 18.31 -2.55 5.51
CA GLU A 289 18.86 -2.38 6.85
C GLU A 289 19.84 -1.19 6.93
N ALA A 290 20.62 -0.94 5.89
CA ALA A 290 21.48 0.22 5.81
C ALA A 290 20.67 1.54 5.83
N ARG A 291 19.64 1.65 5.00
CA ARG A 291 18.77 2.84 4.97
C ARG A 291 17.94 3.00 6.24
N PHE A 292 17.49 1.90 6.84
CA PHE A 292 16.85 1.95 8.14
C PHE A 292 17.79 2.52 9.22
N ALA A 293 19.08 2.12 9.22
CA ALA A 293 20.07 2.68 10.14
C ALA A 293 20.30 4.19 9.91
N GLU A 294 20.29 4.64 8.66
CA GLU A 294 20.36 6.07 8.31
C GLU A 294 19.13 6.83 8.84
N LEU A 295 17.91 6.33 8.59
CA LEU A 295 16.67 6.92 9.09
C LEU A 295 16.68 7.02 10.62
N LYS A 296 17.12 5.96 11.29
CA LYS A 296 17.27 5.93 12.75
C LYS A 296 18.28 6.98 13.24
N ALA A 297 19.42 7.12 12.57
CA ALA A 297 20.45 8.09 12.93
C ALA A 297 19.96 9.54 12.76
N MET A 298 19.28 9.85 11.65
CA MET A 298 18.79 11.20 11.39
C MET A 298 17.61 11.63 12.30
N THR A 299 16.92 10.66 12.89
CA THR A 299 15.79 10.93 13.81
C THR A 299 16.19 10.88 15.28
N HIS A 300 17.44 10.52 15.59
CA HIS A 300 17.94 10.42 16.96
C HIS A 300 18.30 11.81 17.51
N LEU A 301 17.70 12.18 18.61
CA LEU A 301 17.92 13.49 19.26
C LEU A 301 19.14 13.52 20.22
N GLY A 302 19.90 12.45 20.29
CA GLY A 302 20.95 12.27 21.30
C GLY A 302 20.42 11.66 22.60
N ASP A 303 21.33 11.11 23.40
CA ASP A 303 21.01 10.68 24.76
C ASP A 303 21.00 11.91 25.67
N ALA A 304 19.86 12.15 26.36
CA ALA A 304 19.69 13.26 27.27
C ALA A 304 20.38 12.99 28.64
#